data_665e1632aed9d7f4dfd911d404436bb8
#
_entry.id   665e1632aed9d7f4dfd911d404436bb8
#
_cell.length_a   1.000
_cell.length_b   1.000
_cell.length_c   1.000
_cell.angle_alpha   90.00
_cell.angle_beta   90.00
_cell.angle_gamma   90.00
#
_symmetry.space_group_name_H-M   'P 1'
#
loop_
_entity.id
_entity.type
_entity.pdbx_description
1 polymer ?
#
loop_
_entity_poly.entity_id
_entity_poly.type
_entity_poly.pdbx_seq_one_letter_code
_entity_poly.pdbx_strand_id
1 'polypeptide(L)'
;MQMIDLLKKLGEMKGSDLHIMAGLHPAFRIHGKLVPMTEYDRFTPQSAKELIYSVLNDYQKQTFERDPVHRGELDFALGVSGLGRFRFNIHLQRGSVAAAVRSLSKDIPRLEDLGLHDSINKFALLRKGLVLVTGPSGSGKSTTLAALIDIINRSREDHIITVEDPIEYLHNSKKSYVTQREVGISGDTLSFKNALKYALRQDPDVILIGEMRDYETIRIAITSAETGQLVFGTLHTASAAKTISRIIDVFPAEQQPQVRSQMASNLVGVVSQILLPRADRPGRVAANEVMFANAAVRNNIRSGKTEAIYQTLQTSGSEGMISMDQSLTQLVKSGQVDFDAARPFMYDKITIENLKAFRKTPVSMPEKSPVSAAADSVSKIPPWERNPGE
;
A
#
# COMPACT_ATOMS: atom_id res chain seq x y z
N MET A 1 -23.67 -6.08 23.59
CA MET A 1 -22.83 -6.26 22.39
C MET A 1 -21.42 -5.76 22.71
N GLN A 2 -20.40 -6.57 22.45
CA GLN A 2 -18.99 -6.16 22.64
C GLN A 2 -18.32 -5.94 21.27
N MET A 3 -17.29 -5.09 21.21
CA MET A 3 -16.53 -4.85 19.97
C MET A 3 -15.96 -6.14 19.41
N ILE A 4 -15.42 -7.00 20.27
CA ILE A 4 -14.83 -8.30 19.88
C ILE A 4 -15.83 -9.18 19.14
N ASP A 5 -17.12 -9.18 19.53
CA ASP A 5 -18.16 -9.98 18.87
C ASP A 5 -18.38 -9.53 17.41
N LEU A 6 -18.41 -8.20 17.18
CA LEU A 6 -18.51 -7.63 15.85
C LEU A 6 -17.29 -7.94 14.98
N LEU A 7 -16.06 -7.83 15.56
CA LEU A 7 -14.84 -8.15 14.85
C LEU A 7 -14.73 -9.63 14.47
N LYS A 8 -15.20 -10.53 15.37
CA LYS A 8 -15.28 -11.96 15.09
C LYS A 8 -16.25 -12.24 13.95
N LYS A 9 -17.44 -11.66 14.02
CA LYS A 9 -18.48 -11.80 12.99
C LYS A 9 -18.01 -11.25 11.63
N LEU A 10 -17.30 -10.10 11.63
CA LEU A 10 -16.68 -9.53 10.43
C LEU A 10 -15.73 -10.54 9.77
N GLY A 11 -14.89 -11.21 10.57
CA GLY A 11 -13.95 -12.24 10.08
C GLY A 11 -14.67 -13.47 9.53
N GLU A 12 -15.71 -13.98 10.22
CA GLU A 12 -16.52 -15.12 9.78
C GLU A 12 -17.19 -14.84 8.42
N MET A 13 -17.66 -13.61 8.21
CA MET A 13 -18.29 -13.18 6.96
C MET A 13 -17.30 -12.74 5.88
N LYS A 14 -16.00 -12.86 6.13
CA LYS A 14 -14.93 -12.38 5.24
C LYS A 14 -15.10 -10.92 4.83
N GLY A 15 -15.61 -10.11 5.76
CA GLY A 15 -15.77 -8.68 5.57
C GLY A 15 -14.44 -7.94 5.71
N SER A 16 -14.30 -6.84 4.98
CA SER A 16 -13.10 -5.99 5.01
C SER A 16 -13.19 -4.85 6.02
N ASP A 17 -14.39 -4.28 6.20
CA ASP A 17 -14.57 -3.12 7.07
C ASP A 17 -15.87 -3.26 7.89
N LEU A 18 -15.84 -2.71 9.11
CA LEU A 18 -16.99 -2.50 10.00
C LEU A 18 -17.22 -1.00 10.16
N HIS A 19 -18.45 -0.56 10.02
CA HIS A 19 -18.88 0.82 10.27
C HIS A 19 -19.84 0.88 11.45
N ILE A 20 -19.57 1.81 12.38
CA ILE A 20 -20.36 2.08 13.59
C ILE A 20 -20.76 3.54 13.55
N MET A 21 -22.07 3.81 13.46
CA MET A 21 -22.63 5.17 13.43
C MET A 21 -23.96 5.23 14.20
N ALA A 22 -24.19 6.28 14.96
CA ALA A 22 -25.45 6.50 15.64
C ALA A 22 -26.64 6.57 14.65
N GLY A 23 -27.77 5.97 15.02
CA GLY A 23 -28.99 5.88 14.21
C GLY A 23 -29.02 4.70 13.24
N LEU A 24 -27.91 3.98 13.03
CA LEU A 24 -27.79 2.89 12.08
C LEU A 24 -27.46 1.56 12.79
N HIS A 25 -27.75 0.45 12.11
CA HIS A 25 -27.23 -0.85 12.48
C HIS A 25 -25.73 -0.90 12.22
N PRO A 26 -24.93 -1.75 12.91
CA PRO A 26 -23.58 -2.06 12.47
C PRO A 26 -23.59 -2.47 11.00
N ALA A 27 -22.65 -1.98 10.20
CA ALA A 27 -22.61 -2.33 8.79
C ALA A 27 -21.25 -2.91 8.42
N PHE A 28 -21.24 -4.03 7.71
CA PHE A 28 -20.03 -4.69 7.23
C PHE A 28 -19.87 -4.46 5.73
N ARG A 29 -18.63 -4.24 5.30
CA ARG A 29 -18.27 -4.25 3.88
C ARG A 29 -17.89 -5.68 3.48
N ILE A 30 -18.75 -6.33 2.68
CA ILE A 30 -18.59 -7.71 2.23
C ILE A 30 -18.54 -7.69 0.71
N HIS A 31 -17.45 -8.20 0.12
CA HIS A 31 -17.23 -8.19 -1.33
C HIS A 31 -17.48 -6.80 -1.97
N GLY A 32 -16.99 -5.74 -1.29
CA GLY A 32 -17.13 -4.35 -1.73
C GLY A 32 -18.49 -3.69 -1.47
N LYS A 33 -19.53 -4.44 -1.07
CA LYS A 33 -20.86 -3.92 -0.74
C LYS A 33 -21.00 -3.67 0.75
N LEU A 34 -21.66 -2.58 1.13
CA LEU A 34 -21.99 -2.28 2.52
C LEU A 34 -23.29 -2.97 2.90
N VAL A 35 -23.25 -3.87 3.88
CA VAL A 35 -24.37 -4.71 4.32
C VAL A 35 -24.70 -4.37 5.77
N PRO A 36 -25.90 -3.84 6.07
CA PRO A 36 -26.34 -3.62 7.47
C PRO A 36 -26.60 -4.97 8.16
N MET A 37 -26.14 -5.09 9.41
CA MET A 37 -26.38 -6.25 10.26
C MET A 37 -27.65 -6.05 11.08
N THR A 38 -28.79 -6.32 10.50
CA THR A 38 -30.12 -6.05 11.09
C THR A 38 -30.45 -6.94 12.28
N GLU A 39 -29.67 -8.00 12.53
CA GLU A 39 -29.75 -8.83 13.73
C GLU A 39 -29.29 -8.10 15.00
N TYR A 40 -28.56 -6.99 14.87
CA TYR A 40 -28.18 -6.11 15.97
C TYR A 40 -29.05 -4.85 15.98
N ASP A 41 -29.28 -4.29 17.17
CA ASP A 41 -30.01 -3.03 17.31
C ASP A 41 -29.28 -1.85 16.66
N ARG A 42 -30.04 -0.80 16.31
CA ARG A 42 -29.46 0.48 15.86
C ARG A 42 -28.73 1.14 17.02
N PHE A 43 -27.58 1.71 16.71
CA PHE A 43 -26.82 2.44 17.71
C PHE A 43 -27.51 3.74 18.11
N THR A 44 -27.64 3.96 19.41
CA THR A 44 -27.83 5.31 19.95
C THR A 44 -26.49 6.04 20.01
N PRO A 45 -26.46 7.39 20.13
CA PRO A 45 -25.21 8.12 20.36
C PRO A 45 -24.39 7.57 21.53
N GLN A 46 -25.10 7.20 22.61
CA GLN A 46 -24.48 6.66 23.82
C GLN A 46 -23.93 5.26 23.61
N SER A 47 -24.69 4.33 23.02
CA SER A 47 -24.24 2.95 22.81
C SER A 47 -23.09 2.85 21.81
N ALA A 48 -23.06 3.72 20.76
CA ALA A 48 -21.94 3.84 19.86
C ALA A 48 -20.66 4.30 20.58
N LYS A 49 -20.78 5.36 21.39
CA LYS A 49 -19.64 5.87 22.20
C LYS A 49 -19.11 4.81 23.15
N GLU A 50 -19.98 4.15 23.92
CA GLU A 50 -19.58 3.11 24.87
C GLU A 50 -18.85 1.94 24.20
N LEU A 51 -19.40 1.46 23.07
CA LEU A 51 -18.79 0.38 22.31
C LEU A 51 -17.41 0.75 21.76
N ILE A 52 -17.27 1.95 21.18
CA ILE A 52 -16.01 2.43 20.62
C ILE A 52 -15.01 2.68 21.76
N TYR A 53 -15.44 3.28 22.86
CA TYR A 53 -14.58 3.58 24.01
C TYR A 53 -14.12 2.34 24.76
N SER A 54 -14.80 1.20 24.62
CA SER A 54 -14.38 -0.06 25.24
C SER A 54 -13.03 -0.59 24.75
N VAL A 55 -12.58 -0.14 23.57
CA VAL A 55 -11.30 -0.54 22.97
C VAL A 55 -10.22 0.54 23.04
N LEU A 56 -10.51 1.70 23.64
CA LEU A 56 -9.57 2.79 23.80
C LEU A 56 -8.91 2.75 25.18
N ASN A 57 -7.59 2.99 25.21
CA ASN A 57 -6.89 3.29 26.47
C ASN A 57 -7.14 4.76 26.91
N ASP A 58 -6.71 5.10 28.12
CA ASP A 58 -7.00 6.44 28.68
C ASP A 58 -6.28 7.56 27.91
N TYR A 59 -5.09 7.33 27.39
CA TYR A 59 -4.38 8.29 26.56
C TYR A 59 -5.13 8.57 25.24
N GLN A 60 -5.62 7.53 24.59
CA GLN A 60 -6.41 7.64 23.36
C GLN A 60 -7.74 8.40 23.59
N LYS A 61 -8.42 8.14 24.72
CA LYS A 61 -9.63 8.88 25.09
C LYS A 61 -9.33 10.35 25.31
N GLN A 62 -8.25 10.69 26.02
CA GLN A 62 -7.83 12.07 26.26
C GLN A 62 -7.46 12.78 24.95
N THR A 63 -6.71 12.10 24.06
CA THR A 63 -6.35 12.63 22.73
C THR A 63 -7.62 12.95 21.94
N PHE A 64 -8.55 12.01 21.82
CA PHE A 64 -9.78 12.19 21.08
C PHE A 64 -10.68 13.31 21.65
N GLU A 65 -10.77 13.45 22.98
CA GLU A 65 -11.67 14.40 23.62
C GLU A 65 -11.07 15.81 23.77
N ARG A 66 -9.76 15.92 24.01
CA ARG A 66 -9.15 17.16 24.52
C ARG A 66 -7.94 17.69 23.76
N ASP A 67 -7.32 16.87 22.90
CA ASP A 67 -6.12 17.31 22.18
C ASP A 67 -6.47 18.47 21.23
N PRO A 68 -5.72 19.60 21.26
CA PRO A 68 -6.04 20.76 20.43
C PRO A 68 -5.93 20.50 18.91
N VAL A 69 -5.14 19.52 18.51
CA VAL A 69 -4.85 19.20 17.10
C VAL A 69 -5.72 18.03 16.60
N HIS A 70 -5.98 17.03 17.46
CA HIS A 70 -6.61 15.76 17.07
C HIS A 70 -8.00 15.57 17.67
N ARG A 71 -8.57 16.61 18.30
CA ARG A 71 -9.90 16.54 18.90
C ARG A 71 -10.95 16.08 17.90
N GLY A 72 -11.59 14.95 18.24
CA GLY A 72 -12.65 14.38 17.41
C GLY A 72 -12.17 13.51 16.25
N GLU A 73 -10.86 13.26 16.16
CA GLU A 73 -10.26 12.37 15.16
C GLU A 73 -9.16 11.51 15.80
N LEU A 74 -9.19 10.20 15.59
CA LEU A 74 -8.18 9.29 16.12
C LEU A 74 -8.02 8.08 15.20
N ASP A 75 -6.78 7.86 14.77
CA ASP A 75 -6.35 6.64 14.07
C ASP A 75 -5.47 5.80 15.00
N PHE A 76 -5.74 4.49 15.08
CA PHE A 76 -4.89 3.52 15.76
C PHE A 76 -5.14 2.12 15.26
N ALA A 77 -4.24 1.20 15.59
CA ALA A 77 -4.43 -0.21 15.31
C ALA A 77 -4.52 -1.02 16.61
N LEU A 78 -5.36 -2.06 16.59
CA LEU A 78 -5.58 -2.97 17.70
C LEU A 78 -5.36 -4.42 17.27
N GLY A 79 -4.46 -5.12 17.95
CA GLY A 79 -4.29 -6.57 17.82
C GLY A 79 -5.28 -7.30 18.72
N VAL A 80 -6.10 -8.21 18.16
CA VAL A 80 -7.02 -9.04 18.90
C VAL A 80 -6.58 -10.50 18.79
N SER A 81 -6.24 -11.11 19.93
CA SER A 81 -5.76 -12.50 19.97
C SER A 81 -6.75 -13.45 19.25
N GLY A 82 -6.21 -14.30 18.37
CA GLY A 82 -7.00 -15.24 17.57
C GLY A 82 -7.74 -14.61 16.36
N LEU A 83 -8.01 -13.30 16.35
CA LEU A 83 -8.75 -12.63 15.28
C LEU A 83 -7.84 -11.88 14.28
N GLY A 84 -6.76 -11.24 14.74
CA GLY A 84 -5.82 -10.48 13.91
C GLY A 84 -5.67 -9.04 14.34
N ARG A 85 -5.24 -8.18 13.42
CA ARG A 85 -5.05 -6.75 13.66
C ARG A 85 -6.13 -5.97 12.91
N PHE A 86 -6.63 -4.92 13.54
CA PHE A 86 -7.68 -4.05 13.00
C PHE A 86 -7.23 -2.60 13.11
N ARG A 87 -7.40 -1.84 12.03
CA ARG A 87 -7.19 -0.39 12.02
C ARG A 87 -8.50 0.30 12.32
N PHE A 88 -8.49 1.17 13.32
CA PHE A 88 -9.61 1.98 13.73
C PHE A 88 -9.38 3.43 13.28
N ASN A 89 -10.37 4.00 12.61
CA ASN A 89 -10.52 5.43 12.45
C ASN A 89 -11.76 5.85 13.24
N ILE A 90 -11.57 6.62 14.29
CA ILE A 90 -12.65 7.17 15.12
C ILE A 90 -12.79 8.65 14.82
N HIS A 91 -14.02 9.09 14.62
CA HIS A 91 -14.31 10.47 14.27
C HIS A 91 -15.66 10.94 14.85
N LEU A 92 -15.85 12.26 14.88
CA LEU A 92 -17.15 12.85 15.20
C LEU A 92 -18.00 13.02 13.93
N GLN A 93 -19.26 12.55 14.01
CA GLN A 93 -20.25 12.71 12.96
C GLN A 93 -21.54 13.27 13.59
N ARG A 94 -21.92 14.50 13.20
CA ARG A 94 -23.11 15.21 13.77
C ARG A 94 -23.11 15.22 15.31
N GLY A 95 -21.97 15.47 15.92
CA GLY A 95 -21.78 15.50 17.37
C GLY A 95 -21.74 14.13 18.07
N SER A 96 -21.91 13.03 17.35
CA SER A 96 -21.83 11.66 17.88
C SER A 96 -20.52 10.99 17.48
N VAL A 97 -20.01 10.09 18.32
CA VAL A 97 -18.82 9.29 18.01
C VAL A 97 -19.18 8.21 17.00
N ALA A 98 -18.38 8.10 15.97
CA ALA A 98 -18.48 7.07 14.93
C ALA A 98 -17.12 6.39 14.72
N ALA A 99 -17.12 5.20 14.13
CA ALA A 99 -15.90 4.49 13.80
C ALA A 99 -16.01 3.74 12.46
N ALA A 100 -14.91 3.76 11.72
CA ALA A 100 -14.64 2.85 10.63
C ALA A 100 -13.48 1.93 11.03
N VAL A 101 -13.71 0.62 11.00
CA VAL A 101 -12.73 -0.38 11.42
C VAL A 101 -12.39 -1.27 10.25
N ARG A 102 -11.13 -1.35 9.86
CA ARG A 102 -10.63 -2.19 8.77
C ARG A 102 -9.90 -3.40 9.32
N SER A 103 -10.26 -4.59 8.85
CA SER A 103 -9.52 -5.81 9.11
C SER A 103 -8.25 -5.84 8.26
N LEU A 104 -7.09 -6.03 8.89
CA LEU A 104 -5.83 -6.22 8.19
C LEU A 104 -5.64 -7.69 7.84
N SER A 105 -5.07 -7.95 6.66
CA SER A 105 -4.87 -9.33 6.19
C SER A 105 -3.88 -10.07 7.09
N LYS A 106 -4.23 -11.29 7.47
CA LYS A 106 -3.32 -12.22 8.17
C LYS A 106 -2.44 -12.99 7.19
N ASP A 107 -2.93 -13.18 5.97
CA ASP A 107 -2.26 -14.00 4.98
C ASP A 107 -1.39 -13.13 4.09
N ILE A 108 -0.08 -13.37 4.16
CA ILE A 108 0.88 -12.75 3.26
C ILE A 108 0.89 -13.59 1.98
N PRO A 109 0.55 -13.01 0.82
CA PRO A 109 0.57 -13.76 -0.42
C PRO A 109 2.01 -14.16 -0.77
N ARG A 110 2.16 -15.30 -1.44
CA ARG A 110 3.45 -15.70 -1.97
C ARG A 110 3.86 -14.78 -3.12
N LEU A 111 5.15 -14.52 -3.26
CA LEU A 111 5.64 -13.62 -4.30
C LEU A 111 5.28 -14.13 -5.72
N GLU A 112 5.30 -15.46 -5.90
CA GLU A 112 4.94 -16.15 -7.14
C GLU A 112 3.47 -15.91 -7.54
N ASP A 113 2.57 -15.77 -6.55
CA ASP A 113 1.13 -15.60 -6.77
C ASP A 113 0.77 -14.14 -7.14
N LEU A 114 1.71 -13.20 -6.98
CA LEU A 114 1.49 -11.79 -7.26
C LEU A 114 1.61 -11.42 -8.75
N GLY A 115 2.08 -12.33 -9.59
CA GLY A 115 2.32 -12.06 -11.02
C GLY A 115 3.41 -11.03 -11.28
N LEU A 116 4.36 -10.94 -10.35
CA LEU A 116 5.53 -10.06 -10.45
C LEU A 116 6.61 -10.71 -11.32
N HIS A 117 7.54 -9.89 -11.83
CA HIS A 117 8.68 -10.41 -12.57
C HIS A 117 9.60 -11.25 -11.67
N ASP A 118 10.00 -12.45 -12.13
CA ASP A 118 10.73 -13.45 -11.32
C ASP A 118 12.03 -12.91 -10.71
N SER A 119 12.69 -11.96 -11.38
CA SER A 119 13.93 -11.39 -10.87
C SER A 119 13.79 -10.65 -9.53
N ILE A 120 12.57 -10.28 -9.13
CA ILE A 120 12.30 -9.61 -7.85
C ILE A 120 12.67 -10.53 -6.67
N ASN A 121 12.57 -11.86 -6.83
CA ASN A 121 13.01 -12.82 -5.82
C ASN A 121 14.48 -12.65 -5.42
N LYS A 122 15.33 -12.14 -6.34
CA LYS A 122 16.76 -11.93 -6.06
C LYS A 122 16.99 -10.93 -4.92
N PHE A 123 16.07 -9.98 -4.71
CA PHE A 123 16.20 -8.99 -3.63
C PHE A 123 16.11 -9.61 -2.23
N ALA A 124 15.36 -10.70 -2.04
CA ALA A 124 15.30 -11.42 -0.78
C ALA A 124 16.59 -12.22 -0.46
N LEU A 125 17.43 -12.48 -1.46
CA LEU A 125 18.69 -13.21 -1.28
C LEU A 125 19.87 -12.31 -0.87
N LEU A 126 19.70 -10.98 -0.96
CA LEU A 126 20.74 -10.01 -0.63
C LEU A 126 20.97 -9.94 0.87
N ARG A 127 22.23 -9.62 1.25
CA ARG A 127 22.61 -9.43 2.65
C ARG A 127 22.69 -7.97 3.06
N LYS A 128 22.93 -7.06 2.11
CA LYS A 128 23.09 -5.62 2.35
C LYS A 128 22.71 -4.80 1.13
N GLY A 129 22.51 -3.51 1.35
CA GLY A 129 22.24 -2.52 0.30
C GLY A 129 20.81 -2.00 0.35
N LEU A 130 20.51 -1.05 -0.52
CA LEU A 130 19.22 -0.36 -0.59
C LEU A 130 18.39 -0.92 -1.75
N VAL A 131 17.18 -1.38 -1.46
CA VAL A 131 16.18 -1.82 -2.42
C VAL A 131 14.95 -0.92 -2.30
N LEU A 132 14.47 -0.39 -3.41
CA LEU A 132 13.33 0.53 -3.42
C LEU A 132 12.16 -0.08 -4.16
N VAL A 133 10.97 -0.05 -3.55
CA VAL A 133 9.71 -0.46 -4.18
C VAL A 133 8.84 0.78 -4.34
N THR A 134 8.52 1.16 -5.57
CA THR A 134 7.90 2.45 -5.88
C THR A 134 6.64 2.30 -6.71
N GLY A 135 5.85 3.37 -6.78
CA GLY A 135 4.60 3.40 -7.53
C GLY A 135 3.51 4.18 -6.79
N PRO A 136 2.39 4.50 -7.45
CA PRO A 136 1.28 5.24 -6.83
C PRO A 136 0.66 4.49 -5.64
N SER A 137 -0.19 5.18 -4.88
CA SER A 137 -0.99 4.53 -3.83
C SER A 137 -1.84 3.41 -4.42
N GLY A 138 -1.92 2.28 -3.72
CA GLY A 138 -2.68 1.12 -4.19
C GLY A 138 -2.02 0.31 -5.31
N SER A 139 -0.73 0.56 -5.64
CA SER A 139 0.00 -0.22 -6.65
C SER A 139 0.51 -1.57 -6.15
N GLY A 140 0.32 -1.91 -4.87
CA GLY A 140 0.72 -3.19 -4.27
C GLY A 140 2.12 -3.20 -3.67
N LYS A 141 2.75 -2.03 -3.40
CA LYS A 141 4.09 -1.93 -2.79
C LYS A 141 4.21 -2.71 -1.49
N SER A 142 3.30 -2.46 -0.54
CA SER A 142 3.29 -3.12 0.77
C SER A 142 3.12 -4.64 0.64
N THR A 143 2.30 -5.10 -0.31
CA THR A 143 2.11 -6.52 -0.58
C THR A 143 3.39 -7.17 -1.11
N THR A 144 4.07 -6.52 -2.05
CA THR A 144 5.36 -6.99 -2.60
C THR A 144 6.44 -7.03 -1.52
N LEU A 145 6.53 -5.99 -0.70
CA LEU A 145 7.48 -5.93 0.41
C LEU A 145 7.17 -6.98 1.48
N ALA A 146 5.90 -7.16 1.85
CA ALA A 146 5.51 -8.19 2.79
C ALA A 146 5.90 -9.60 2.30
N ALA A 147 5.71 -9.89 1.00
CA ALA A 147 6.14 -11.16 0.41
C ALA A 147 7.67 -11.33 0.44
N LEU A 148 8.45 -10.29 0.14
CA LEU A 148 9.92 -10.32 0.23
C LEU A 148 10.40 -10.54 1.68
N ILE A 149 9.82 -9.81 2.63
CA ILE A 149 10.11 -9.96 4.07
C ILE A 149 9.74 -11.37 4.54
N ASP A 150 8.62 -11.92 4.08
CA ASP A 150 8.22 -13.28 4.48
C ASP A 150 9.16 -14.36 3.90
N ILE A 151 9.73 -14.17 2.70
CA ILE A 151 10.80 -15.05 2.17
C ILE A 151 12.03 -15.01 3.07
N ILE A 152 12.49 -13.82 3.47
CA ILE A 152 13.63 -13.65 4.38
C ILE A 152 13.33 -14.31 5.73
N ASN A 153 12.18 -14.00 6.32
CA ASN A 153 11.72 -14.52 7.62
C ASN A 153 11.66 -16.06 7.67
N ARG A 154 11.33 -16.73 6.54
CA ARG A 154 11.30 -18.20 6.44
C ARG A 154 12.65 -18.83 6.17
N SER A 155 13.57 -18.11 5.54
CA SER A 155 14.80 -18.69 5.02
C SER A 155 16.07 -18.35 5.82
N ARG A 156 16.04 -17.25 6.60
CA ARG A 156 17.22 -16.65 7.23
C ARG A 156 17.02 -16.49 8.75
N GLU A 157 18.11 -16.46 9.49
CA GLU A 157 18.15 -16.25 10.94
C GLU A 157 18.59 -14.81 11.25
N ASP A 158 17.81 -13.85 10.76
CA ASP A 158 18.12 -12.44 10.81
C ASP A 158 17.18 -11.70 11.80
N HIS A 159 17.58 -10.52 12.25
CA HIS A 159 16.69 -9.56 12.92
C HIS A 159 16.12 -8.59 11.89
N ILE A 160 14.82 -8.68 11.66
CA ILE A 160 14.07 -7.84 10.72
C ILE A 160 13.33 -6.77 11.52
N ILE A 161 13.58 -5.51 11.23
CA ILE A 161 12.84 -4.39 11.81
C ILE A 161 12.04 -3.71 10.73
N THR A 162 10.72 -3.56 10.94
CA THR A 162 9.87 -2.75 10.06
C THR A 162 9.41 -1.48 10.78
N VAL A 163 9.32 -0.39 10.03
CA VAL A 163 8.75 0.88 10.48
C VAL A 163 7.70 1.28 9.45
N GLU A 164 6.43 1.30 9.84
CA GLU A 164 5.29 1.40 8.93
C GLU A 164 4.25 2.42 9.44
N ASP A 165 3.46 3.00 8.54
CA ASP A 165 2.39 3.97 8.85
C ASP A 165 1.16 3.73 7.95
N PRO A 166 0.23 2.87 8.40
CA PRO A 166 0.33 1.87 9.48
C PRO A 166 0.92 0.53 9.02
N ILE A 167 1.02 -0.44 9.96
CA ILE A 167 1.33 -1.84 9.62
C ILE A 167 0.18 -2.41 8.79
N GLU A 168 0.47 -2.88 7.56
CA GLU A 168 -0.54 -3.50 6.67
C GLU A 168 -0.57 -5.03 6.77
N TYR A 169 0.58 -5.68 6.99
CA TYR A 169 0.71 -7.13 7.11
C TYR A 169 1.43 -7.51 8.40
N LEU A 170 0.92 -8.51 9.10
CA LEU A 170 1.57 -9.03 10.30
C LEU A 170 2.54 -10.15 9.96
N HIS A 171 3.78 -10.00 10.39
CA HIS A 171 4.82 -11.01 10.28
C HIS A 171 5.04 -11.71 11.63
N ASN A 172 4.61 -12.95 11.74
CA ASN A 172 5.02 -13.79 12.85
C ASN A 172 6.48 -14.22 12.64
N SER A 173 7.32 -14.11 13.67
CA SER A 173 8.69 -14.61 13.63
C SER A 173 8.70 -16.10 13.30
N LYS A 174 9.56 -16.50 12.34
CA LYS A 174 9.76 -17.89 11.88
C LYS A 174 11.21 -18.30 12.16
N LYS A 175 12.09 -18.23 11.15
CA LYS A 175 13.54 -18.35 11.38
C LYS A 175 14.14 -17.02 11.84
N SER A 176 13.66 -15.91 11.27
CA SER A 176 14.08 -14.57 11.72
C SER A 176 13.24 -14.07 12.89
N TYR A 177 13.82 -13.17 13.67
CA TYR A 177 13.07 -12.34 14.62
C TYR A 177 12.53 -11.13 13.89
N VAL A 178 11.22 -10.86 13.99
CA VAL A 178 10.57 -9.72 13.34
C VAL A 178 10.02 -8.76 14.37
N THR A 179 10.52 -7.53 14.34
CA THR A 179 10.06 -6.41 15.16
C THR A 179 9.36 -5.40 14.25
N GLN A 180 8.04 -5.29 14.32
CA GLN A 180 7.25 -4.32 13.56
C GLN A 180 6.89 -3.14 14.45
N ARG A 181 7.13 -1.92 13.98
CA ARG A 181 6.87 -0.67 14.69
C ARG A 181 5.96 0.22 13.88
N GLU A 182 4.81 0.56 14.43
CA GLU A 182 3.84 1.46 13.81
C GLU A 182 4.14 2.91 14.18
N VAL A 183 4.18 3.78 13.17
CA VAL A 183 4.29 5.24 13.36
C VAL A 183 2.92 5.82 13.63
N GLY A 184 2.82 6.71 14.60
CA GLY A 184 1.59 7.41 14.92
C GLY A 184 1.51 7.85 16.37
N ILE A 185 0.56 8.71 16.69
CA ILE A 185 0.34 9.23 18.05
C ILE A 185 -0.03 8.09 19.02
N SER A 186 -0.78 7.11 18.54
CA SER A 186 -1.14 5.90 19.29
C SER A 186 -0.32 4.68 18.88
N GLY A 187 0.75 4.88 18.10
CA GLY A 187 1.63 3.84 17.61
C GLY A 187 2.82 3.57 18.54
N ASP A 188 3.76 2.77 18.05
CA ASP A 188 4.98 2.38 18.77
C ASP A 188 6.06 3.47 18.71
N THR A 189 5.93 4.44 17.81
CA THR A 189 6.89 5.51 17.58
C THR A 189 6.22 6.74 16.96
N LEU A 190 6.75 7.93 17.25
CA LEU A 190 6.15 9.19 16.80
C LEU A 190 6.51 9.55 15.34
N SER A 191 7.58 8.98 14.78
CA SER A 191 8.01 9.30 13.40
C SER A 191 8.96 8.23 12.85
N PHE A 192 9.03 8.14 11.52
CA PHE A 192 10.01 7.31 10.82
C PHE A 192 11.45 7.63 11.25
N LYS A 193 11.82 8.92 11.29
CA LYS A 193 13.14 9.40 11.75
C LYS A 193 13.49 8.84 13.14
N ASN A 194 12.60 9.00 14.11
CA ASN A 194 12.85 8.52 15.47
C ASN A 194 12.98 7.01 15.51
N ALA A 195 12.05 6.30 14.87
CA ALA A 195 12.10 4.85 14.80
C ALA A 195 13.42 4.33 14.24
N LEU A 196 13.84 4.85 13.09
CA LEU A 196 15.07 4.42 12.40
C LEU A 196 16.33 4.75 13.21
N LYS A 197 16.41 5.95 13.83
CA LYS A 197 17.53 6.31 14.70
C LYS A 197 17.74 5.29 15.83
N TYR A 198 16.66 4.78 16.40
CA TYR A 198 16.75 3.77 17.46
C TYR A 198 16.89 2.36 16.91
N ALA A 199 16.29 2.04 15.75
CA ALA A 199 16.41 0.74 15.09
C ALA A 199 17.88 0.36 14.83
N LEU A 200 18.73 1.31 14.42
CA LEU A 200 20.17 1.08 14.22
C LEU A 200 20.94 0.63 15.48
N ARG A 201 20.32 0.76 16.67
CA ARG A 201 20.89 0.30 17.95
C ARG A 201 20.26 -1.00 18.45
N GLN A 202 19.40 -1.60 17.65
CA GLN A 202 18.67 -2.83 17.96
C GLN A 202 19.23 -4.03 17.20
N ASP A 203 20.47 -3.94 16.70
CA ASP A 203 21.15 -5.00 15.94
C ASP A 203 20.32 -5.54 14.75
N PRO A 204 19.93 -4.66 13.80
CA PRO A 204 19.15 -5.07 12.65
C PRO A 204 20.02 -5.61 11.53
N ASP A 205 19.62 -6.72 10.91
CA ASP A 205 20.15 -7.20 9.62
C ASP A 205 19.34 -6.65 8.45
N VAL A 206 18.01 -6.57 8.63
CA VAL A 206 17.07 -6.11 7.61
C VAL A 206 16.18 -5.01 8.18
N ILE A 207 16.06 -3.91 7.45
CA ILE A 207 15.20 -2.78 7.81
C ILE A 207 14.20 -2.55 6.68
N LEU A 208 12.89 -2.51 7.01
CA LEU A 208 11.85 -2.06 6.09
C LEU A 208 11.33 -0.69 6.54
N ILE A 209 11.33 0.27 5.61
CA ILE A 209 10.83 1.63 5.80
C ILE A 209 9.58 1.78 4.94
N GLY A 210 8.43 1.85 5.60
CA GLY A 210 7.13 1.89 4.93
C GLY A 210 7.01 3.04 3.94
N GLU A 211 7.57 4.22 4.26
CA GLU A 211 7.65 5.34 3.34
C GLU A 211 8.82 6.28 3.64
N MET A 212 9.52 6.71 2.57
CA MET A 212 10.64 7.65 2.64
C MET A 212 10.22 9.00 2.03
N ARG A 213 9.67 9.90 2.85
CA ARG A 213 9.16 11.20 2.41
C ARG A 213 10.13 12.35 2.61
N ASP A 214 10.91 12.30 3.66
CA ASP A 214 11.75 13.41 4.14
C ASP A 214 13.23 13.11 4.04
N TYR A 215 14.01 14.20 4.05
CA TYR A 215 15.45 14.19 3.96
C TYR A 215 16.13 13.27 5.00
N GLU A 216 15.70 13.35 6.26
CA GLU A 216 16.37 12.63 7.34
C GLU A 216 16.12 11.13 7.27
N THR A 217 14.87 10.72 6.94
CA THR A 217 14.50 9.32 6.71
C THR A 217 15.33 8.73 5.58
N ILE A 218 15.45 9.45 4.44
CA ILE A 218 16.23 9.02 3.28
C ILE A 218 17.72 8.92 3.63
N ARG A 219 18.26 9.90 4.34
CA ARG A 219 19.65 9.89 4.77
C ARG A 219 19.96 8.69 5.67
N ILE A 220 19.11 8.40 6.64
CA ILE A 220 19.29 7.24 7.52
C ILE A 220 19.22 5.94 6.72
N ALA A 221 18.28 5.81 5.77
CA ALA A 221 18.16 4.63 4.91
C ALA A 221 19.44 4.36 4.10
N ILE A 222 20.00 5.39 3.48
CA ILE A 222 21.27 5.30 2.72
C ILE A 222 22.42 4.90 3.65
N THR A 223 22.53 5.54 4.81
CA THR A 223 23.57 5.23 5.80
C THR A 223 23.45 3.80 6.33
N SER A 224 22.23 3.32 6.60
CA SER A 224 22.00 1.94 7.04
C SER A 224 22.47 0.93 5.99
N ALA A 225 22.15 1.17 4.72
CA ALA A 225 22.63 0.33 3.62
C ALA A 225 24.16 0.35 3.48
N GLU A 226 24.80 1.49 3.74
CA GLU A 226 26.26 1.66 3.72
C GLU A 226 26.94 0.93 4.89
N THR A 227 26.31 0.91 6.07
CA THR A 227 26.83 0.25 7.28
C THR A 227 26.57 -1.26 7.31
N GLY A 228 25.91 -1.82 6.30
CA GLY A 228 25.85 -3.27 6.07
C GLY A 228 24.45 -3.89 6.16
N GLN A 229 23.41 -3.13 6.49
CA GLN A 229 22.05 -3.62 6.55
C GLN A 229 21.43 -3.78 5.15
N LEU A 230 20.51 -4.73 5.00
CA LEU A 230 19.60 -4.77 3.86
C LEU A 230 18.41 -3.86 4.14
N VAL A 231 18.28 -2.79 3.37
CA VAL A 231 17.22 -1.79 3.56
C VAL A 231 16.23 -1.85 2.43
N PHE A 232 14.96 -2.06 2.76
CA PHE A 232 13.83 -1.89 1.86
C PHE A 232 13.13 -0.56 2.15
N GLY A 233 12.79 0.21 1.12
CA GLY A 233 12.06 1.45 1.28
C GLY A 233 11.05 1.69 0.19
N THR A 234 10.04 2.54 0.46
CA THR A 234 9.05 2.92 -0.57
C THR A 234 9.07 4.40 -0.89
N LEU A 235 8.73 4.71 -2.15
CA LEU A 235 8.42 6.06 -2.63
C LEU A 235 7.19 6.00 -3.58
N HIS A 236 6.63 7.17 -3.90
CA HIS A 236 5.48 7.30 -4.81
C HIS A 236 5.87 7.65 -6.25
N THR A 237 7.09 7.40 -6.64
CA THR A 237 7.61 7.68 -7.99
C THR A 237 7.20 6.59 -8.99
N ALA A 238 7.05 6.96 -10.26
CA ALA A 238 6.50 6.08 -11.30
C ALA A 238 7.57 5.28 -12.08
N SER A 239 8.87 5.54 -11.87
CA SER A 239 9.97 4.82 -12.55
C SER A 239 11.25 4.84 -11.73
N ALA A 240 12.17 3.93 -12.01
CA ALA A 240 13.47 3.84 -11.35
C ALA A 240 14.30 5.13 -11.52
N ALA A 241 14.35 5.69 -12.72
CA ALA A 241 15.06 6.95 -12.98
C ALA A 241 14.48 8.11 -12.16
N LYS A 242 13.15 8.27 -12.14
CA LYS A 242 12.47 9.29 -11.32
C LYS A 242 12.67 9.06 -9.83
N THR A 243 12.77 7.81 -9.39
CA THR A 243 13.05 7.46 -7.99
C THR A 243 14.42 7.98 -7.56
N ILE A 244 15.44 7.72 -8.36
CA ILE A 244 16.81 8.16 -8.09
C ILE A 244 16.89 9.69 -8.07
N SER A 245 16.33 10.37 -9.08
CA SER A 245 16.29 11.84 -9.12
C SER A 245 15.58 12.38 -7.87
N ARG A 246 14.40 11.85 -7.52
CA ARG A 246 13.64 12.29 -6.34
C ARG A 246 14.42 12.18 -5.04
N ILE A 247 15.17 11.09 -4.85
CA ILE A 247 16.02 10.93 -3.67
C ILE A 247 17.11 11.99 -3.63
N ILE A 248 17.78 12.24 -4.74
CA ILE A 248 18.87 13.23 -4.83
C ILE A 248 18.33 14.65 -4.59
N ASP A 249 17.20 14.99 -5.19
CA ASP A 249 16.61 16.33 -5.15
C ASP A 249 16.11 16.76 -3.75
N VAL A 250 15.92 15.81 -2.83
CA VAL A 250 15.55 16.13 -1.44
C VAL A 250 16.74 16.72 -0.66
N PHE A 251 17.98 16.49 -1.13
CA PHE A 251 19.18 16.98 -0.48
C PHE A 251 19.57 18.38 -0.96
N PRO A 252 20.15 19.22 -0.07
CA PRO A 252 20.74 20.48 -0.46
C PRO A 252 21.76 20.30 -1.61
N ALA A 253 21.84 21.29 -2.49
CA ALA A 253 22.63 21.21 -3.72
C ALA A 253 24.11 20.81 -3.48
N GLU A 254 24.70 21.35 -2.40
CA GLU A 254 26.07 21.05 -1.99
C GLU A 254 26.31 19.60 -1.56
N GLN A 255 25.25 18.90 -1.11
CA GLN A 255 25.32 17.50 -0.66
C GLN A 255 25.02 16.50 -1.78
N GLN A 256 24.37 16.93 -2.86
CA GLN A 256 23.93 16.05 -3.94
C GLN A 256 25.06 15.23 -4.59
N PRO A 257 26.28 15.76 -4.83
CA PRO A 257 27.38 14.94 -5.37
C PRO A 257 27.76 13.78 -4.46
N GLN A 258 27.79 14.01 -3.13
CA GLN A 258 28.05 12.96 -2.15
C GLN A 258 26.94 11.91 -2.15
N VAL A 259 25.68 12.35 -2.15
CA VAL A 259 24.51 11.45 -2.18
C VAL A 259 24.48 10.61 -3.44
N ARG A 260 24.82 11.18 -4.62
CA ARG A 260 24.97 10.39 -5.86
C ARG A 260 26.02 9.29 -5.70
N SER A 261 27.15 9.59 -5.09
CA SER A 261 28.21 8.60 -4.85
C SER A 261 27.74 7.49 -3.90
N GLN A 262 27.09 7.85 -2.79
CA GLN A 262 26.54 6.89 -1.84
C GLN A 262 25.43 6.03 -2.46
N MET A 263 24.49 6.63 -3.20
CA MET A 263 23.46 5.91 -3.94
C MET A 263 24.05 4.95 -4.97
N ALA A 264 25.04 5.41 -5.75
CA ALA A 264 25.72 4.57 -6.73
C ALA A 264 26.42 3.36 -6.10
N SER A 265 26.87 3.47 -4.85
CA SER A 265 27.55 2.38 -4.13
C SER A 265 26.56 1.42 -3.47
N ASN A 266 25.51 1.94 -2.85
CA ASN A 266 24.65 1.19 -1.95
C ASN A 266 23.30 0.76 -2.56
N LEU A 267 22.81 1.45 -3.61
CA LEU A 267 21.61 1.03 -4.31
C LEU A 267 21.85 -0.33 -4.99
N VAL A 268 20.96 -1.28 -4.75
CA VAL A 268 20.98 -2.60 -5.39
C VAL A 268 19.93 -2.69 -6.47
N GLY A 269 18.74 -2.15 -6.24
CA GLY A 269 17.71 -2.13 -7.26
C GLY A 269 16.50 -1.30 -6.91
N VAL A 270 15.67 -1.10 -7.93
CA VAL A 270 14.39 -0.41 -7.84
C VAL A 270 13.33 -1.25 -8.55
N VAL A 271 12.19 -1.46 -7.89
CA VAL A 271 10.99 -2.04 -8.47
C VAL A 271 9.93 -0.96 -8.54
N SER A 272 9.58 -0.52 -9.76
CA SER A 272 8.46 0.41 -9.93
C SER A 272 7.23 -0.38 -10.39
N GLN A 273 6.08 -0.14 -9.76
CA GLN A 273 4.94 -1.03 -9.86
C GLN A 273 3.64 -0.26 -10.03
N ILE A 274 2.78 -0.76 -10.91
CA ILE A 274 1.39 -0.33 -11.06
C ILE A 274 0.46 -1.54 -11.09
N LEU A 275 -0.79 -1.35 -10.67
CA LEU A 275 -1.84 -2.36 -10.78
C LEU A 275 -2.86 -1.94 -11.83
N LEU A 276 -3.11 -2.82 -12.79
CA LEU A 276 -4.06 -2.64 -13.88
C LEU A 276 -5.24 -3.60 -13.74
N PRO A 277 -6.45 -3.20 -14.18
CA PRO A 277 -7.58 -4.13 -14.24
C PRO A 277 -7.27 -5.24 -15.24
N ARG A 278 -7.62 -6.47 -14.90
CA ARG A 278 -7.49 -7.61 -15.80
C ARG A 278 -8.61 -7.60 -16.84
N ALA A 279 -8.27 -8.01 -18.06
CA ALA A 279 -9.20 -8.16 -19.19
C ALA A 279 -9.71 -9.60 -19.35
N ASP A 280 -8.98 -10.59 -18.80
CA ASP A 280 -9.26 -12.01 -18.92
C ASP A 280 -10.13 -12.58 -17.79
N ARG A 281 -10.10 -11.97 -16.62
CA ARG A 281 -10.84 -12.41 -15.42
C ARG A 281 -11.00 -11.26 -14.43
N PRO A 282 -11.91 -11.34 -13.45
CA PRO A 282 -12.03 -10.35 -12.39
C PRO A 282 -10.72 -10.21 -11.60
N GLY A 283 -10.36 -8.96 -11.22
CA GLY A 283 -9.19 -8.66 -10.42
C GLY A 283 -8.23 -7.69 -11.08
N ARG A 284 -7.00 -7.63 -10.55
CA ARG A 284 -5.93 -6.76 -11.03
C ARG A 284 -4.67 -7.59 -11.30
N VAL A 285 -3.78 -7.04 -12.12
CA VAL A 285 -2.45 -7.61 -12.39
C VAL A 285 -1.41 -6.51 -12.28
N ALA A 286 -0.23 -6.86 -11.78
CA ALA A 286 0.87 -5.94 -11.64
C ALA A 286 1.67 -5.82 -12.95
N ALA A 287 1.96 -4.60 -13.37
CA ALA A 287 3.04 -4.31 -14.31
C ALA A 287 4.23 -3.77 -13.52
N ASN A 288 5.43 -4.24 -13.84
CA ASN A 288 6.64 -3.93 -13.09
C ASN A 288 7.74 -3.43 -14.01
N GLU A 289 8.43 -2.38 -13.55
CA GLU A 289 9.76 -2.04 -14.01
C GLU A 289 10.74 -2.53 -12.94
N VAL A 290 11.73 -3.34 -13.32
CA VAL A 290 12.75 -3.88 -12.41
C VAL A 290 14.12 -3.46 -12.88
N MET A 291 14.82 -2.69 -12.06
CA MET A 291 16.18 -2.23 -12.29
C MET A 291 17.13 -2.84 -11.27
N PHE A 292 18.23 -3.40 -11.74
CA PHE A 292 19.40 -3.73 -10.91
C PHE A 292 20.50 -2.68 -11.12
N ALA A 293 21.16 -2.27 -10.03
CA ALA A 293 22.24 -1.29 -10.11
C ALA A 293 23.53 -1.95 -10.61
N ASN A 294 23.58 -2.29 -11.90
CA ASN A 294 24.78 -2.75 -12.57
C ASN A 294 25.82 -1.60 -12.77
N ALA A 295 26.96 -1.90 -13.34
CA ALA A 295 28.04 -0.90 -13.53
C ALA A 295 27.58 0.33 -14.33
N ALA A 296 26.74 0.15 -15.36
CA ALA A 296 26.22 1.24 -16.18
C ALA A 296 25.24 2.13 -15.40
N VAL A 297 24.29 1.54 -14.65
CA VAL A 297 23.37 2.27 -13.79
C VAL A 297 24.14 3.05 -12.71
N ARG A 298 25.10 2.41 -12.03
CA ARG A 298 25.94 3.07 -11.02
C ARG A 298 26.70 4.26 -11.58
N ASN A 299 27.23 4.13 -12.80
CA ASN A 299 27.94 5.23 -13.47
C ASN A 299 26.97 6.38 -13.83
N ASN A 300 25.77 6.06 -14.33
CA ASN A 300 24.74 7.05 -14.66
C ASN A 300 24.29 7.83 -13.40
N ILE A 301 24.12 7.15 -12.27
CA ILE A 301 23.79 7.80 -10.99
C ILE A 301 24.90 8.75 -10.58
N ARG A 302 26.17 8.28 -10.57
CA ARG A 302 27.34 9.06 -10.13
C ARG A 302 27.55 10.30 -11.00
N SER A 303 27.37 10.17 -12.32
CA SER A 303 27.52 11.28 -13.28
C SER A 303 26.27 12.18 -13.40
N GLY A 304 25.19 11.89 -12.67
CA GLY A 304 23.95 12.68 -12.72
C GLY A 304 23.12 12.48 -14.00
N LYS A 305 23.44 11.45 -14.80
CA LYS A 305 22.75 11.15 -16.07
C LYS A 305 21.59 10.16 -15.85
N THR A 306 20.66 10.50 -14.95
CA THR A 306 19.57 9.60 -14.57
C THR A 306 18.63 9.25 -15.71
N GLU A 307 18.49 10.12 -16.73
CA GLU A 307 17.69 9.85 -17.94
C GLU A 307 18.25 8.68 -18.77
N ALA A 308 19.57 8.46 -18.78
CA ALA A 308 20.20 7.33 -19.47
C ALA A 308 19.90 5.97 -18.83
N ILE A 309 19.36 5.94 -17.62
CA ILE A 309 18.98 4.70 -16.93
C ILE A 309 17.89 3.95 -17.71
N TYR A 310 16.94 4.66 -18.33
CA TYR A 310 15.89 4.01 -19.09
C TYR A 310 16.46 3.21 -20.28
N GLN A 311 17.45 3.73 -20.98
CA GLN A 311 18.13 3.00 -22.08
C GLN A 311 18.86 1.76 -21.55
N THR A 312 19.51 1.90 -20.39
CA THR A 312 20.19 0.76 -19.74
C THR A 312 19.18 -0.34 -19.39
N LEU A 313 18.00 0.01 -18.87
CA LEU A 313 16.92 -0.95 -18.57
C LEU A 313 16.49 -1.73 -19.82
N GLN A 314 16.29 -1.06 -20.96
CA GLN A 314 15.84 -1.69 -22.19
C GLN A 314 16.84 -2.73 -22.72
N THR A 315 18.14 -2.54 -22.49
CA THR A 315 19.22 -3.39 -23.02
C THR A 315 19.73 -4.43 -22.05
N SER A 316 19.35 -4.39 -20.77
CA SER A 316 19.88 -5.26 -19.71
C SER A 316 18.90 -6.39 -19.31
N GLY A 317 18.07 -6.85 -20.22
CA GLY A 317 17.11 -7.95 -19.96
C GLY A 317 17.78 -9.26 -19.51
N SER A 318 18.97 -9.57 -20.02
CA SER A 318 19.74 -10.77 -19.61
C SER A 318 20.18 -10.73 -18.14
N GLU A 319 20.28 -9.56 -17.53
CA GLU A 319 20.57 -9.38 -16.10
C GLU A 319 19.32 -9.47 -15.21
N GLY A 320 18.13 -9.62 -15.81
CA GLY A 320 16.84 -9.71 -15.12
C GLY A 320 16.14 -8.34 -14.99
N MET A 321 16.58 -7.32 -15.71
CA MET A 321 15.91 -6.04 -15.79
C MET A 321 14.74 -6.09 -16.78
N ILE A 322 13.70 -5.32 -16.50
CA ILE A 322 12.56 -5.15 -17.39
C ILE A 322 12.07 -3.71 -17.29
N SER A 323 11.81 -3.06 -18.43
CA SER A 323 11.19 -1.74 -18.43
C SER A 323 9.66 -1.84 -18.27
N MET A 324 9.03 -0.74 -17.85
CA MET A 324 7.56 -0.68 -17.74
C MET A 324 6.89 -0.98 -19.09
N ASP A 325 7.43 -0.46 -20.20
CA ASP A 325 6.91 -0.70 -21.55
C ASP A 325 7.00 -2.19 -21.95
N GLN A 326 8.09 -2.87 -21.61
CA GLN A 326 8.23 -4.31 -21.87
C GLN A 326 7.22 -5.13 -21.04
N SER A 327 7.06 -4.81 -19.75
CA SER A 327 6.10 -5.47 -18.87
C SER A 327 4.66 -5.27 -19.38
N LEU A 328 4.29 -4.05 -19.70
CA LEU A 328 2.97 -3.75 -20.27
C LEU A 328 2.74 -4.44 -21.62
N THR A 329 3.78 -4.50 -22.46
CA THR A 329 3.72 -5.22 -23.74
C THR A 329 3.40 -6.69 -23.56
N GLN A 330 4.03 -7.35 -22.58
CA GLN A 330 3.76 -8.76 -22.27
C GLN A 330 2.32 -8.97 -21.80
N LEU A 331 1.81 -8.10 -20.93
CA LEU A 331 0.45 -8.17 -20.41
C LEU A 331 -0.62 -7.94 -21.49
N VAL A 332 -0.39 -7.00 -22.42
CA VAL A 332 -1.31 -6.74 -23.53
C VAL A 332 -1.28 -7.89 -24.54
N LYS A 333 -0.11 -8.36 -24.93
CA LYS A 333 0.03 -9.49 -25.87
C LYS A 333 -0.55 -10.78 -25.34
N SER A 334 -0.45 -11.03 -24.04
CA SER A 334 -1.08 -12.20 -23.38
C SER A 334 -2.58 -12.05 -23.16
N GLY A 335 -3.17 -10.89 -23.48
CA GLY A 335 -4.59 -10.61 -23.29
C GLY A 335 -5.01 -10.41 -21.83
N GLN A 336 -4.05 -10.29 -20.90
CA GLN A 336 -4.34 -10.06 -19.48
C GLN A 336 -4.78 -8.62 -19.19
N VAL A 337 -4.34 -7.66 -20.01
CA VAL A 337 -4.67 -6.24 -19.89
C VAL A 337 -5.07 -5.70 -21.26
N ASP A 338 -6.11 -4.86 -21.30
CA ASP A 338 -6.49 -4.17 -22.52
C ASP A 338 -5.49 -3.06 -22.86
N PHE A 339 -5.22 -2.87 -24.16
CA PHE A 339 -4.32 -1.83 -24.64
C PHE A 339 -4.66 -0.43 -24.11
N ASP A 340 -5.96 -0.07 -24.11
CA ASP A 340 -6.41 1.25 -23.64
C ASP A 340 -6.15 1.46 -22.14
N ALA A 341 -6.15 0.41 -21.32
CA ALA A 341 -5.79 0.47 -19.90
C ALA A 341 -4.27 0.58 -19.71
N ALA A 342 -3.46 -0.03 -20.56
CA ALA A 342 -2.01 0.00 -20.47
C ALA A 342 -1.39 1.29 -21.02
N ARG A 343 -1.97 1.86 -22.08
CA ARG A 343 -1.44 3.00 -22.83
C ARG A 343 -1.03 4.23 -22.00
N PRO A 344 -1.79 4.68 -20.99
CA PRO A 344 -1.42 5.86 -20.18
C PRO A 344 -0.09 5.71 -19.42
N PHE A 345 0.39 4.48 -19.25
CA PHE A 345 1.60 4.15 -18.51
C PHE A 345 2.80 3.81 -19.40
N MET A 346 2.63 3.87 -20.71
CA MET A 346 3.67 3.60 -21.69
C MET A 346 4.40 4.88 -22.08
N TYR A 347 5.71 4.79 -22.24
CA TYR A 347 6.59 5.92 -22.59
C TYR A 347 7.08 5.84 -24.03
N ASP A 348 7.33 4.62 -24.57
CA ASP A 348 7.90 4.42 -25.88
C ASP A 348 6.82 4.47 -27.00
N LYS A 349 6.90 5.49 -27.85
CA LYS A 349 5.97 5.71 -28.95
C LYS A 349 5.92 4.55 -29.95
N ILE A 350 7.08 3.93 -30.23
CA ILE A 350 7.17 2.81 -31.18
C ILE A 350 6.44 1.60 -30.61
N THR A 351 6.65 1.30 -29.34
CA THR A 351 5.95 0.22 -28.63
C THR A 351 4.44 0.44 -28.61
N ILE A 352 3.99 1.68 -28.36
CA ILE A 352 2.57 2.05 -28.41
C ILE A 352 1.96 1.78 -29.78
N GLU A 353 2.62 2.22 -30.87
CA GLU A 353 2.14 2.01 -32.23
C GLU A 353 2.05 0.50 -32.57
N ASN A 354 3.08 -0.28 -32.21
CA ASN A 354 3.10 -1.72 -32.46
C ASN A 354 2.01 -2.48 -31.72
N LEU A 355 1.58 -1.98 -30.56
CA LEU A 355 0.54 -2.62 -29.76
C LEU A 355 -0.89 -2.22 -30.13
N LYS A 356 -1.10 -1.22 -30.96
CA LYS A 356 -2.45 -0.83 -31.41
C LYS A 356 -3.20 -1.99 -32.09
N ALA A 357 -2.49 -2.89 -32.78
CA ALA A 357 -3.08 -4.09 -33.37
C ALA A 357 -3.70 -5.06 -32.37
N PHE A 358 -3.30 -4.99 -31.10
CA PHE A 358 -3.85 -5.80 -29.99
C PHE A 358 -5.03 -5.13 -29.27
N ARG A 359 -5.46 -3.96 -29.75
CA ARG A 359 -6.65 -3.29 -29.23
C ARG A 359 -7.88 -4.14 -29.53
N LYS A 360 -8.53 -4.65 -28.52
CA LYS A 360 -9.84 -5.28 -28.69
C LYS A 360 -10.81 -4.20 -29.20
N THR A 361 -11.52 -4.47 -30.29
CA THR A 361 -12.64 -3.62 -30.68
C THR A 361 -13.58 -3.52 -29.49
N PRO A 362 -14.01 -2.32 -29.06
CA PRO A 362 -14.95 -2.19 -27.96
C PRO A 362 -16.14 -3.10 -28.29
N VAL A 363 -16.39 -4.09 -27.44
CA VAL A 363 -17.65 -4.81 -27.49
C VAL A 363 -18.70 -3.72 -27.21
N SER A 364 -19.46 -3.35 -28.23
CA SER A 364 -20.59 -2.45 -28.07
C SER A 364 -21.40 -3.04 -26.92
N MET A 365 -21.49 -2.32 -25.79
CA MET A 365 -22.42 -2.73 -24.73
C MET A 365 -23.77 -2.94 -25.44
N PRO A 366 -24.44 -4.08 -25.24
CA PRO A 366 -25.78 -4.23 -25.80
C PRO A 366 -26.57 -3.01 -25.34
N GLU A 367 -27.10 -2.25 -26.30
CA GLU A 367 -28.05 -1.18 -26.00
C GLU A 367 -29.01 -1.74 -25.00
N LYS A 368 -29.13 -1.06 -23.85
CA LYS A 368 -30.18 -1.39 -22.88
C LYS A 368 -31.46 -1.42 -23.71
N SER A 369 -32.00 -2.61 -23.96
CA SER A 369 -33.31 -2.77 -24.56
C SER A 369 -34.22 -1.80 -23.83
N PRO A 370 -35.04 -1.02 -24.53
CA PRO A 370 -35.97 -0.11 -23.90
C PRO A 370 -36.91 -0.98 -23.03
N VAL A 371 -36.61 -1.01 -21.73
CA VAL A 371 -37.53 -1.52 -20.74
C VAL A 371 -38.76 -0.64 -20.88
N SER A 372 -39.87 -1.26 -21.29
CA SER A 372 -41.14 -0.67 -21.63
C SER A 372 -41.46 0.53 -20.72
N ALA A 373 -41.75 1.67 -21.36
CA ALA A 373 -42.28 2.88 -20.75
C ALA A 373 -43.70 2.68 -20.17
N ALA A 374 -43.87 1.73 -19.24
CA ALA A 374 -45.16 1.39 -18.63
C ALA A 374 -45.15 1.31 -17.11
N ALA A 375 -44.13 1.97 -16.45
CA ALA A 375 -44.09 2.01 -14.98
C ALA A 375 -43.66 3.34 -14.37
N ASP A 376 -43.72 4.46 -15.11
CA ASP A 376 -43.33 5.79 -14.62
C ASP A 376 -44.52 6.76 -14.60
N SER A 377 -45.57 6.42 -13.86
CA SER A 377 -46.65 7.35 -13.51
C SER A 377 -47.04 7.30 -12.02
N VAL A 378 -46.11 7.01 -11.11
CA VAL A 378 -46.39 7.14 -9.67
C VAL A 378 -45.26 7.93 -9.00
N SER A 379 -45.66 9.15 -8.58
CA SER A 379 -45.04 10.02 -7.56
C SER A 379 -43.65 10.60 -7.82
N LYS A 380 -43.61 11.81 -8.40
CA LYS A 380 -42.51 12.79 -8.34
C LYS A 380 -42.57 13.69 -7.07
N ILE A 381 -42.94 13.19 -5.90
CA ILE A 381 -42.92 13.97 -4.66
C ILE A 381 -41.96 13.31 -3.67
N PRO A 382 -40.85 13.99 -3.28
CA PRO A 382 -39.93 13.48 -2.28
C PRO A 382 -40.61 13.30 -0.91
N PRO A 383 -40.18 12.35 -0.09
CA PRO A 383 -40.84 11.99 1.18
C PRO A 383 -40.96 13.14 2.21
N TRP A 384 -40.20 14.21 2.07
CA TRP A 384 -40.23 15.39 2.99
C TRP A 384 -41.22 16.49 2.62
N GLU A 385 -41.90 16.43 1.47
CA GLU A 385 -42.92 17.39 1.05
C GLU A 385 -44.37 16.90 1.32
N ARG A 386 -44.52 15.77 2.00
CA ARG A 386 -45.87 15.29 2.39
C ARG A 386 -46.28 15.95 3.69
N ASN A 387 -47.25 16.83 3.63
CA ASN A 387 -47.92 17.39 4.83
C ASN A 387 -48.60 16.27 5.64
N PRO A 388 -48.42 16.20 6.96
CA PRO A 388 -49.12 15.27 7.82
C PRO A 388 -50.52 15.79 8.13
N GLY A 389 -51.48 15.66 7.21
CA GLY A 389 -52.82 16.19 7.46
C GLY A 389 -53.79 16.11 6.30
N GLU A 390 -53.67 15.20 5.36
CA GLU A 390 -54.76 14.79 4.44
C GLU A 390 -54.79 13.29 4.21
#